data_5fb21fe85e3b8c9de9e23fa643f00333
#
_entry.id   5fb21fe85e3b8c9de9e23fa643f00333
#
_cell.length_a   1.000
_cell.length_b   1.000
_cell.length_c   1.000
_cell.angle_alpha   90.00
_cell.angle_beta   90.00
_cell.angle_gamma   90.00
#
_symmetry.space_group_name_H-M   'P 1'
#
loop_
_entity.id
_entity.type
_entity.pdbx_description
1 polymer ?
#
loop_
_entity_poly.entity_id
_entity_poly.type
_entity_poly.pdbx_seq_one_letter_code
_entity_poly.pdbx_strand_id
1 'polypeptide(L)' 'MAIRYKVDVLAELKKKGYSSTKIREEKLIGQSYLQQLRHQELVSWKTIDTICGLLECQVGDLVEYVKDDAGGVK' A
#
# COMPACT_ATOMS: atom_id res chain seq x y z
N MET A 1 10.37 15.17 4.60
CA MET A 1 8.92 14.96 4.57
C MET A 1 8.61 13.73 3.74
N ALA A 2 7.94 12.78 4.35
CA ALA A 2 7.67 11.57 3.60
C ALA A 2 6.49 10.80 4.19
N ILE A 3 5.66 10.30 3.31
CA ILE A 3 4.65 9.31 3.64
C ILE A 3 5.23 7.96 3.24
N ARG A 4 5.15 7.00 4.13
CA ARG A 4 5.68 5.67 3.84
C ARG A 4 4.73 4.61 4.38
N TYR A 5 4.92 3.40 3.90
CA TYR A 5 4.11 2.28 4.39
C TYR A 5 4.62 1.81 5.74
N LYS A 6 3.70 1.60 6.65
CA LYS A 6 4.01 1.05 7.97
C LYS A 6 4.22 -0.45 7.92
N VAL A 7 3.62 -1.09 6.91
CA VAL A 7 3.66 -2.54 6.77
C VAL A 7 3.97 -2.87 5.31
N ASP A 8 4.36 -4.12 5.08
CA ASP A 8 4.48 -4.63 3.72
C ASP A 8 3.08 -4.98 3.25
N VAL A 9 2.50 -4.11 2.43
CA VAL A 9 1.11 -4.25 2.01
C VAL A 9 0.88 -5.59 1.32
N LEU A 10 1.79 -5.99 0.44
CA LEU A 10 1.61 -7.25 -0.28
C LEU A 10 1.67 -8.44 0.65
N ALA A 11 2.54 -8.38 1.66
CA ALA A 11 2.62 -9.46 2.65
C ALA A 11 1.35 -9.53 3.48
N GLU A 12 0.80 -8.37 3.85
CA GLU A 12 -0.45 -8.34 4.60
C GLU A 12 -1.60 -8.88 3.79
N LEU A 13 -1.66 -8.53 2.50
CA LEU A 13 -2.69 -9.06 1.62
C LEU A 13 -2.55 -10.58 1.50
N LYS A 14 -1.33 -11.07 1.39
CA LYS A 14 -1.10 -12.50 1.28
C LYS A 14 -1.57 -13.23 2.54
N LYS A 15 -1.36 -12.62 3.71
CA LYS A 15 -1.83 -13.20 4.96
C LYS A 15 -3.34 -13.33 5.00
N LYS A 16 -4.03 -12.43 4.30
CA LYS A 16 -5.49 -12.46 4.23
C LYS A 16 -6.00 -13.36 3.11
N GLY A 17 -5.11 -14.01 2.38
CA GLY A 17 -5.49 -14.87 1.29
C GLY A 17 -5.47 -14.21 -0.08
N TYR A 18 -4.99 -13.00 -0.17
CA TYR A 18 -4.92 -12.28 -1.44
C TYR A 18 -3.49 -12.29 -1.97
N SER A 19 -3.12 -13.39 -2.62
CA SER A 19 -1.80 -13.46 -3.25
C SER A 19 -1.74 -12.54 -4.46
N SER A 20 -0.54 -12.24 -4.92
CA SER A 20 -0.38 -11.41 -6.12
C SER A 20 -1.10 -12.01 -7.31
N THR A 21 -1.04 -13.33 -7.44
CA THR A 21 -1.75 -14.02 -8.52
C THR A 21 -3.25 -13.81 -8.44
N LYS A 22 -3.82 -13.98 -7.24
CA LYS A 22 -5.24 -13.81 -7.06
C LYS A 22 -5.67 -12.37 -7.33
N ILE A 23 -4.90 -11.40 -6.83
CA ILE A 23 -5.19 -9.99 -7.07
C ILE A 23 -5.22 -9.70 -8.56
N ARG A 24 -4.24 -10.23 -9.29
CA ARG A 24 -4.15 -10.00 -10.72
C ARG A 24 -5.28 -10.70 -11.47
N GLU A 25 -5.60 -11.93 -11.10
CA GLU A 25 -6.65 -12.69 -11.78
C GLU A 25 -8.01 -12.08 -11.57
N GLU A 26 -8.28 -11.59 -10.37
CA GLU A 26 -9.56 -10.98 -10.06
C GLU A 26 -9.57 -9.48 -10.33
N LYS A 27 -8.45 -8.96 -10.80
CA LYS A 27 -8.32 -7.54 -11.15
C LYS A 27 -8.69 -6.62 -9.99
N LEU A 28 -8.32 -7.02 -8.80
CA LEU A 28 -8.60 -6.23 -7.60
C LEU A 28 -7.78 -4.95 -7.57
N ILE A 29 -6.53 -5.05 -8.02
CA ILE A 29 -5.61 -3.91 -8.07
C ILE A 29 -4.93 -3.97 -9.43
N GLY A 30 -4.79 -2.82 -10.09
CA GLY A 30 -4.11 -2.76 -11.37
C GLY A 30 -2.65 -3.18 -11.28
N GLN A 31 -2.12 -3.72 -12.37
CA GLN A 31 -0.75 -4.22 -12.38
C GLN A 31 0.28 -3.12 -12.10
N SER A 32 0.02 -1.91 -12.61
CA SER A 32 0.92 -0.78 -12.33
C SER A 32 1.01 -0.51 -10.83
N TYR A 33 -0.13 -0.58 -10.16
CA TYR A 33 -0.17 -0.34 -8.72
C TYR A 33 0.47 -1.48 -7.95
N LEU A 34 0.35 -2.71 -8.46
CA LEU A 34 1.04 -3.84 -7.83
C LEU A 34 2.55 -3.65 -7.88
N GLN A 35 3.07 -3.17 -9.02
CA GLN A 35 4.49 -2.88 -9.15
C GLN A 35 4.91 -1.79 -8.17
N GLN A 36 4.10 -0.73 -8.07
CA GLN A 36 4.40 0.33 -7.12
C GLN A 36 4.41 -0.17 -5.69
N LEU A 37 3.45 -1.00 -5.33
CA LEU A 37 3.42 -1.58 -3.99
C LEU A 37 4.63 -2.48 -3.73
N ARG A 38 5.06 -3.23 -4.75
CA ARG A 38 6.22 -4.10 -4.61
C ARG A 38 7.48 -3.28 -4.33
N HIS A 39 7.57 -2.09 -4.92
CA HIS A 39 8.70 -1.20 -4.69
C HIS A 39 8.43 -0.22 -3.55
N GLN A 40 7.31 -0.37 -2.86
CA GLN A 40 6.90 0.47 -1.74
C GLN A 40 6.74 1.92 -2.15
N GLU A 41 6.30 2.14 -3.39
CA GLU A 41 5.98 3.46 -3.88
C GLU A 41 4.53 3.81 -3.55
N LEU A 42 4.25 5.10 -3.47
CA LEU A 42 2.91 5.55 -3.16
C LEU A 42 1.98 5.28 -4.34
N VAL A 43 0.74 4.94 -4.02
CA VAL A 43 -0.28 4.67 -5.02
C VAL A 43 -1.42 5.66 -4.84
N SER A 44 -2.39 5.63 -5.76
CA SER A 44 -3.51 6.55 -5.68
C SER A 44 -4.38 6.26 -4.45
N TRP A 45 -5.14 7.28 -4.05
CA TRP A 45 -6.07 7.12 -2.93
C TRP A 45 -7.10 6.04 -3.22
N LYS A 46 -7.51 5.91 -4.46
CA LYS A 46 -8.46 4.87 -4.82
C LYS A 46 -7.88 3.48 -4.57
N THR A 47 -6.61 3.30 -4.89
CA THR A 47 -5.94 2.03 -4.63
C THR A 47 -5.83 1.78 -3.12
N ILE A 48 -5.50 2.83 -2.36
CA ILE A 48 -5.43 2.73 -0.90
C ILE A 48 -6.81 2.34 -0.35
N ASP A 49 -7.87 2.94 -0.89
CA ASP A 49 -9.23 2.60 -0.48
C ASP A 49 -9.52 1.12 -0.71
N THR A 50 -9.15 0.61 -1.87
CA THR A 50 -9.33 -0.81 -2.18
C THR A 50 -8.56 -1.69 -1.21
N ILE A 51 -7.30 -1.34 -0.94
CA ILE A 51 -6.47 -2.12 -0.03
C ILE A 51 -7.06 -2.11 1.38
N CYS A 52 -7.50 -0.96 1.85
CA CYS A 52 -8.13 -0.88 3.16
C CYS A 52 -9.37 -1.77 3.25
N GLY A 53 -10.15 -1.82 2.19
CA GLY A 53 -11.32 -2.68 2.15
C GLY A 53 -10.95 -4.16 2.18
N LEU A 54 -9.91 -4.54 1.45
CA LEU A 54 -9.46 -5.93 1.41
C LEU A 54 -8.87 -6.36 2.75
N LEU A 55 -8.12 -5.49 3.40
CA LEU A 55 -7.50 -5.78 4.69
C LEU A 55 -8.40 -5.45 5.86
N GLU A 56 -9.51 -4.76 5.63
CA GLU A 56 -10.43 -4.34 6.68
C GLU A 56 -9.70 -3.51 7.72
N CYS A 57 -8.93 -2.52 7.26
CA CYS A 57 -8.14 -1.67 8.13
C CYS A 57 -8.30 -0.22 7.74
N GLN A 58 -7.72 0.65 8.55
CA GLN A 58 -7.74 2.09 8.30
C GLN A 58 -6.50 2.53 7.54
N VAL A 59 -6.59 3.69 6.91
CA VAL A 59 -5.45 4.25 6.18
C VAL A 59 -4.23 4.37 7.10
N GLY A 60 -4.45 4.80 8.33
CA GLY A 60 -3.36 4.96 9.29
C GLY A 60 -2.70 3.65 9.69
N ASP A 61 -3.33 2.52 9.41
CA ASP A 61 -2.72 1.23 9.65
C ASP A 61 -1.77 0.83 8.53
N LEU A 62 -1.90 1.45 7.36
CA LEU A 62 -1.08 1.13 6.20
C LEU A 62 0.08 2.07 6.01
N VAL A 63 -0.15 3.36 6.21
CA VAL A 63 0.83 4.38 5.90
C VAL A 63 0.99 5.34 7.07
N GLU A 64 2.10 6.04 7.09
CA GLU A 64 2.37 7.04 8.11
C GLU A 64 3.17 8.17 7.50
N TYR A 65 3.04 9.33 8.11
CA TYR A 65 3.86 10.47 7.74
C TYR A 65 5.08 10.50 8.65
N VAL A 66 6.25 10.60 8.05
CA VAL A 66 7.49 10.68 8.80
C VAL A 66 8.14 12.03 8.51
N LYS A 67 8.43 12.76 9.56
CA LYS A 67 9.12 14.03 9.41
C LYS A 67 10.55 13.76 8.98
N ASP A 68 10.96 14.44 7.92
CA ASP A 68 12.31 14.31 7.40
C ASP A 68 13.24 15.24 8.14
N ASP A 69 13.95 14.70 9.10
CA ASP A 69 14.89 15.51 9.87
C ASP A 69 16.10 15.93 9.06
N ALA A 70 16.48 15.12 8.12
CA ALA A 70 17.67 15.42 7.32
C ALA A 70 17.42 16.54 6.34
N GLY A 71 16.25 16.54 5.70
CA GLY A 71 15.96 17.48 4.66
C GLY A 71 15.25 18.69 5.15
N GLY A 72 14.61 18.57 6.15
CA GLY A 72 13.79 19.64 6.59
C GLY A 72 12.86 20.10 5.52
N VAL A 73 12.57 20.21 5.11
CA VAL A 73 11.94 20.85 4.39
C VAL A 73 11.30 21.31 3.71
N LYS A 74 11.09 21.59 3.89
CA LYS A 74 10.59 22.12 3.55
C LYS A 74 10.12 22.39 3.23
#